data_69c6243e8c7bcaf221fad5f20b317bc7
#
_entry.id   69c6243e8c7bcaf221fad5f20b317bc7
#
_cell.length_a   1.000
_cell.length_b   1.000
_cell.length_c   1.000
_cell.angle_alpha   90.00
_cell.angle_beta   90.00
_cell.angle_gamma   90.00
#
_symmetry.space_group_name_H-M   'P 1'
#
loop_
_entity.id
_entity.type
_entity.pdbx_description
1 polymer ?
#
loop_
_entity_poly.entity_id
_entity_poly.type
_entity_poly.pdbx_seq_one_letter_code
_entity_poly.pdbx_strand_id
1 'polypeptide(L)'
;MNKDPFKEYIKESEPAKRDKGYAWHTAIGLQAVDGLKTSEYLVHTAVRNIEGEISFEEANALLQTYYEENPTRDASDRTEEADKVSARIATLLSERAFSFTPNEYLSIHRKLFTGIYSHAGCLRDYNITKKEWVLNGATVLYGSATELRATLEYDFSEEKKFSYKSLSMTEIIRHLAFF
;
A
#
# COMPACT_ATOMS: atom_id res chain seq x y z
N MET A 1 7.07 12.55 -21.08
CA MET A 1 6.70 11.23 -20.51
C MET A 1 7.79 10.88 -19.51
N ASN A 2 7.53 11.00 -18.21
CA ASN A 2 8.52 10.63 -17.20
C ASN A 2 8.71 9.11 -17.27
N LYS A 3 9.90 8.66 -17.65
CA LYS A 3 10.22 7.23 -17.76
C LYS A 3 10.26 6.68 -16.33
N ASP A 4 9.44 5.70 -16.04
CA ASP A 4 9.46 5.01 -14.74
C ASP A 4 10.87 4.43 -14.48
N PRO A 5 11.61 4.95 -13.51
CA PRO A 5 13.01 4.59 -13.30
C PRO A 5 13.18 3.15 -12.80
N PHE A 6 12.10 2.55 -12.26
CA PHE A 6 12.16 1.22 -11.65
C PHE A 6 12.03 0.06 -12.65
N LYS A 7 11.52 0.33 -13.87
CA LYS A 7 11.35 -0.71 -14.90
C LYS A 7 12.66 -1.38 -15.34
N GLU A 8 13.75 -0.66 -15.30
CA GLU A 8 15.06 -1.21 -15.63
C GLU A 8 15.53 -2.16 -14.51
N TYR A 9 15.32 -1.78 -13.23
CA TYR A 9 15.68 -2.63 -12.10
C TYR A 9 14.92 -3.95 -12.04
N ILE A 10 13.65 -3.98 -12.46
CA ILE A 10 12.86 -5.23 -12.53
C ILE A 10 13.48 -6.25 -13.48
N LYS A 11 14.28 -5.79 -14.45
CA LYS A 11 14.96 -6.63 -15.43
C LYS A 11 16.38 -7.01 -15.02
N GLU A 12 16.87 -6.48 -13.90
CA GLU A 12 18.23 -6.76 -13.42
C GLU A 12 18.43 -8.25 -13.14
N SER A 13 19.64 -8.72 -13.44
CA SER A 13 20.06 -10.09 -13.14
C SER A 13 20.36 -10.32 -11.67
N GLU A 14 20.70 -9.25 -10.93
CA GLU A 14 20.96 -9.29 -9.50
C GLU A 14 19.63 -9.39 -8.71
N PRO A 15 19.36 -10.51 -8.01
CA PRO A 15 18.06 -10.74 -7.38
C PRO A 15 17.70 -9.67 -6.34
N ALA A 16 18.67 -9.19 -5.57
CA ALA A 16 18.44 -8.20 -4.51
C ALA A 16 17.96 -6.85 -5.08
N LYS A 17 18.57 -6.37 -6.17
CA LYS A 17 18.17 -5.13 -6.84
C LYS A 17 16.82 -5.29 -7.54
N ARG A 18 16.61 -6.42 -8.20
CA ARG A 18 15.35 -6.73 -8.85
C ARG A 18 14.19 -6.76 -7.86
N ASP A 19 14.34 -7.45 -6.73
CA ASP A 19 13.29 -7.59 -5.72
C ASP A 19 12.96 -6.24 -5.08
N LYS A 20 13.95 -5.41 -4.76
CA LYS A 20 13.75 -4.03 -4.29
C LYS A 20 13.11 -3.16 -5.37
N GLY A 21 13.58 -3.25 -6.62
CA GLY A 21 13.01 -2.53 -7.77
C GLY A 21 11.53 -2.86 -7.96
N TYR A 22 11.16 -4.13 -7.85
CA TYR A 22 9.77 -4.57 -7.89
C TYR A 22 8.95 -4.01 -6.73
N ALA A 23 9.48 -4.04 -5.50
CA ALA A 23 8.80 -3.52 -4.32
C ALA A 23 8.49 -2.01 -4.45
N TRP A 24 9.48 -1.21 -4.86
CA TRP A 24 9.30 0.23 -5.07
C TRP A 24 8.37 0.55 -6.24
N HIS A 25 8.51 -0.15 -7.37
CA HIS A 25 7.62 0.00 -8.51
C HIS A 25 6.16 -0.26 -8.13
N THR A 26 5.92 -1.36 -7.41
CA THR A 26 4.58 -1.73 -6.94
C THR A 26 4.04 -0.68 -5.97
N ALA A 27 4.83 -0.27 -4.99
CA ALA A 27 4.42 0.70 -3.99
C ALA A 27 3.98 2.05 -4.59
N ILE A 28 4.78 2.59 -5.51
CA ILE A 28 4.47 3.86 -6.21
C ILE A 28 3.30 3.68 -7.17
N GLY A 29 3.22 2.53 -7.84
CA GLY A 29 2.08 2.21 -8.71
C GLY A 29 0.75 2.18 -7.96
N LEU A 30 0.71 1.67 -6.73
CA LEU A 30 -0.49 1.67 -5.88
C LEU A 30 -0.94 3.09 -5.53
N GLN A 31 -0.02 4.01 -5.24
CA GLN A 31 -0.38 5.43 -5.01
C GLN A 31 -0.99 6.07 -6.26
N ALA A 32 -0.45 5.74 -7.44
CA ALA A 32 -0.97 6.27 -8.71
C ALA A 32 -2.40 5.80 -9.01
N VAL A 33 -2.81 4.61 -8.56
CA VAL A 33 -4.20 4.12 -8.66
C VAL A 33 -5.17 5.03 -7.90
N ASP A 34 -4.74 5.54 -6.74
CA ASP A 34 -5.51 6.49 -5.93
C ASP A 34 -5.37 7.95 -6.41
N GLY A 35 -4.71 8.16 -7.56
CA GLY A 35 -4.47 9.49 -8.13
C GLY A 35 -3.42 10.30 -7.38
N LEU A 36 -2.66 9.68 -6.48
CA LEU A 36 -1.60 10.33 -5.73
C LEU A 36 -0.30 10.35 -6.54
N LYS A 37 0.51 11.36 -6.28
CA LYS A 37 1.83 11.52 -6.92
C LYS A 37 2.92 11.55 -5.86
N THR A 38 3.95 10.81 -6.11
CA THR A 38 5.16 10.80 -5.29
C THR A 38 6.12 11.91 -5.70
N SER A 39 6.94 12.37 -4.74
CA SER A 39 7.97 13.37 -4.99
C SER A 39 9.19 12.78 -5.71
N GLU A 40 10.00 13.66 -6.29
CA GLU A 40 11.31 13.26 -6.81
C GLU A 40 12.27 12.85 -5.69
N TYR A 41 12.11 13.42 -4.49
CA TYR A 41 12.89 13.03 -3.32
C TYR A 41 12.68 11.55 -2.95
N LEU A 42 11.42 11.08 -2.97
CA LEU A 42 11.15 9.65 -2.79
C LEU A 42 11.83 8.81 -3.87
N VAL A 43 11.73 9.20 -5.14
CA VAL A 43 12.32 8.45 -6.25
C VAL A 43 13.84 8.32 -6.08
N HIS A 44 14.53 9.40 -5.72
CA HIS A 44 15.97 9.36 -5.41
C HIS A 44 16.29 8.46 -4.21
N THR A 45 15.50 8.56 -3.14
CA THR A 45 15.66 7.72 -1.95
C THR A 45 15.47 6.23 -2.28
N ALA A 46 14.47 5.92 -3.09
CA ALA A 46 14.20 4.56 -3.55
C ALA A 46 15.36 3.98 -4.38
N VAL A 47 15.93 4.76 -5.30
CA VAL A 47 17.10 4.36 -6.08
C VAL A 47 18.29 4.04 -5.17
N ARG A 48 18.60 4.89 -4.21
CA ARG A 48 19.67 4.64 -3.22
C ARG A 48 19.44 3.34 -2.43
N ASN A 49 18.20 3.06 -2.06
CA ASN A 49 17.86 1.79 -1.39
C ASN A 49 18.04 0.59 -2.32
N ILE A 50 17.65 0.69 -3.59
CA ILE A 50 17.81 -0.38 -4.58
C ILE A 50 19.30 -0.67 -4.80
N GLU A 51 20.13 0.38 -4.94
CA GLU A 51 21.58 0.28 -5.13
C GLU A 51 22.31 -0.25 -3.86
N GLY A 52 21.61 -0.32 -2.72
CA GLY A 52 22.18 -0.82 -1.48
C GLY A 52 22.97 0.21 -0.66
N GLU A 53 22.85 1.49 -1.02
CA GLU A 53 23.49 2.58 -0.28
C GLU A 53 22.82 2.82 1.08
N ILE A 54 21.53 2.57 1.17
CA ILE A 54 20.72 2.73 2.39
C ILE A 54 19.78 1.54 2.57
N SER A 55 19.43 1.26 3.83
CA SER A 55 18.40 0.28 4.19
C SER A 55 16.98 0.83 4.00
N PHE A 56 15.95 -0.01 4.14
CA PHE A 56 14.56 0.45 4.15
C PHE A 56 14.25 1.32 5.38
N GLU A 57 14.86 1.02 6.54
CA GLU A 57 14.73 1.81 7.76
C GLU A 57 15.30 3.21 7.55
N GLU A 58 16.48 3.31 6.96
CA GLU A 58 17.12 4.59 6.63
C GLU A 58 16.31 5.37 5.61
N ALA A 59 15.74 4.71 4.59
CA ALA A 59 14.87 5.36 3.62
C ALA A 59 13.61 5.96 4.28
N ASN A 60 12.96 5.22 5.18
CA ASN A 60 11.81 5.73 5.95
C ASN A 60 12.21 6.90 6.87
N ALA A 61 13.37 6.82 7.53
CA ALA A 61 13.87 7.89 8.40
C ALA A 61 14.17 9.17 7.60
N LEU A 62 14.80 9.04 6.43
CA LEU A 62 15.08 10.18 5.54
C LEU A 62 13.80 10.89 5.09
N LEU A 63 12.76 10.14 4.72
CA LEU A 63 11.46 10.71 4.35
C LEU A 63 10.78 11.40 5.54
N GLN A 64 10.87 10.81 6.73
CA GLN A 64 10.33 11.43 7.94
C GLN A 64 11.01 12.79 8.20
N THR A 65 12.34 12.83 8.22
CA THR A 65 13.11 14.06 8.42
C THR A 65 12.82 15.09 7.32
N TYR A 66 12.76 14.66 6.06
CA TYR A 66 12.46 15.56 4.94
C TYR A 66 11.14 16.31 5.13
N TYR A 67 10.07 15.63 5.55
CA TYR A 67 8.76 16.26 5.76
C TYR A 67 8.63 17.01 7.09
N GLU A 68 9.46 16.70 8.09
CA GLU A 68 9.59 17.53 9.30
C GLU A 68 10.24 18.88 8.98
N GLU A 69 11.24 18.88 8.09
CA GLU A 69 11.92 20.10 7.64
C GLU A 69 11.13 20.87 6.57
N ASN A 70 10.33 20.16 5.77
CA ASN A 70 9.56 20.72 4.66
C ASN A 70 8.05 20.38 4.81
N PRO A 71 7.39 20.91 5.84
CA PRO A 71 6.00 20.57 6.11
C PRO A 71 5.08 21.02 4.98
N THR A 72 4.18 20.15 4.56
CA THR A 72 3.15 20.43 3.55
C THR A 72 2.20 21.50 4.07
N ARG A 73 2.05 22.60 3.34
CA ARG A 73 1.20 23.75 3.74
C ARG A 73 -0.20 23.68 3.17
N ASP A 74 -0.37 22.97 2.08
CA ASP A 74 -1.67 22.79 1.40
C ASP A 74 -2.29 21.46 1.82
N ALA A 75 -3.45 21.51 2.46
CA ALA A 75 -4.18 20.32 2.89
C ALA A 75 -4.66 19.43 1.73
N SER A 76 -4.70 19.95 0.50
CA SER A 76 -5.01 19.17 -0.69
C SER A 76 -3.79 18.46 -1.29
N ASP A 77 -2.58 18.84 -0.90
CA ASP A 77 -1.34 18.17 -1.31
C ASP A 77 -1.11 16.92 -0.45
N ARG A 78 -1.30 15.77 -1.07
CA ARG A 78 -1.12 14.46 -0.46
C ARG A 78 0.22 13.81 -0.83
N THR A 79 1.21 14.59 -1.26
CA THR A 79 2.53 14.06 -1.68
C THR A 79 3.27 13.42 -0.50
N GLU A 80 3.22 14.03 0.69
CA GLU A 80 3.79 13.45 1.91
C GLU A 80 3.20 12.08 2.24
N GLU A 81 1.88 11.95 2.14
CA GLU A 81 1.19 10.67 2.32
C GLU A 81 1.67 9.66 1.30
N ALA A 82 1.67 10.02 0.01
CA ALA A 82 2.10 9.14 -1.07
C ALA A 82 3.52 8.63 -0.86
N ASP A 83 4.43 9.50 -0.45
CA ASP A 83 5.83 9.15 -0.21
C ASP A 83 6.01 8.23 0.99
N LYS A 84 5.46 8.59 2.14
CA LYS A 84 5.56 7.80 3.37
C LYS A 84 4.91 6.42 3.22
N VAL A 85 3.72 6.37 2.60
CA VAL A 85 3.02 5.10 2.37
C VAL A 85 3.78 4.24 1.36
N SER A 86 4.33 4.81 0.28
CA SER A 86 5.14 4.06 -0.67
C SER A 86 6.36 3.39 -0.01
N ALA A 87 7.10 4.13 0.82
CA ALA A 87 8.26 3.57 1.50
C ALA A 87 7.88 2.43 2.45
N ARG A 88 6.77 2.57 3.17
CA ARG A 88 6.24 1.54 4.07
C ARG A 88 5.74 0.31 3.31
N ILE A 89 5.08 0.49 2.16
CA ILE A 89 4.67 -0.64 1.28
C ILE A 89 5.92 -1.36 0.77
N ALA A 90 6.93 -0.65 0.27
CA ALA A 90 8.15 -1.26 -0.22
C ALA A 90 8.87 -2.06 0.88
N THR A 91 8.90 -1.54 2.12
CA THR A 91 9.40 -2.25 3.30
C THR A 91 8.61 -3.53 3.55
N LEU A 92 7.27 -3.46 3.61
CA LEU A 92 6.41 -4.61 3.84
C LEU A 92 6.55 -5.69 2.77
N LEU A 93 6.68 -5.31 1.50
CA LEU A 93 6.90 -6.25 0.40
C LEU A 93 8.27 -6.94 0.47
N SER A 94 9.24 -6.34 1.16
CA SER A 94 10.55 -6.95 1.42
C SER A 94 10.55 -7.90 2.61
N GLU A 95 9.58 -7.81 3.52
CA GLU A 95 9.40 -8.71 4.65
C GLU A 95 8.93 -10.08 4.15
N ARG A 96 9.53 -11.17 4.66
CA ARG A 96 9.14 -12.54 4.29
C ARG A 96 8.09 -13.13 5.22
N ALA A 97 7.86 -12.50 6.36
CA ALA A 97 6.87 -12.93 7.34
C ALA A 97 5.51 -12.31 7.05
N PHE A 98 4.55 -13.16 6.71
CA PHE A 98 3.16 -12.75 6.48
C PHE A 98 2.22 -13.75 7.13
N SER A 99 1.21 -13.26 7.82
CA SER A 99 0.15 -14.08 8.42
C SER A 99 -1.20 -13.66 7.86
N PHE A 100 -1.90 -14.55 7.19
CA PHE A 100 -3.23 -14.28 6.65
C PHE A 100 -4.27 -14.30 7.76
N THR A 101 -4.40 -13.20 8.49
CA THR A 101 -5.34 -13.01 9.61
C THR A 101 -5.92 -11.60 9.65
N PRO A 102 -7.13 -11.40 10.22
CA PRO A 102 -7.68 -10.07 10.46
C PRO A 102 -6.76 -9.16 11.26
N ASN A 103 -6.04 -9.72 12.23
CA ASN A 103 -5.10 -8.95 13.03
C ASN A 103 -3.90 -8.47 12.21
N GLU A 104 -3.38 -9.30 11.31
CA GLU A 104 -2.30 -8.87 10.41
C GLU A 104 -2.79 -7.81 9.43
N TYR A 105 -4.00 -7.93 8.89
CA TYR A 105 -4.61 -6.90 8.05
C TYR A 105 -4.66 -5.54 8.77
N LEU A 106 -5.13 -5.51 10.02
CA LEU A 106 -5.14 -4.29 10.84
C LEU A 106 -3.73 -3.80 11.20
N SER A 107 -2.79 -4.71 11.41
CA SER A 107 -1.37 -4.39 11.64
C SER A 107 -0.74 -3.73 10.42
N ILE A 108 -0.99 -4.25 9.22
CA ILE A 108 -0.54 -3.64 7.96
C ILE A 108 -1.14 -2.24 7.81
N HIS A 109 -2.45 -2.08 7.99
CA HIS A 109 -3.10 -0.76 7.96
C HIS A 109 -2.45 0.22 8.95
N ARG A 110 -2.14 -0.26 10.17
CA ARG A 110 -1.44 0.56 11.18
C ARG A 110 -0.04 0.94 10.72
N LYS A 111 0.76 -0.02 10.23
CA LYS A 111 2.12 0.23 9.72
C LYS A 111 2.11 1.27 8.60
N LEU A 112 1.17 1.16 7.66
CA LEU A 112 1.08 2.07 6.51
C LEU A 112 0.71 3.50 6.92
N PHE A 113 -0.24 3.67 7.85
CA PHE A 113 -0.90 4.97 8.08
C PHE A 113 -0.61 5.62 9.42
N THR A 114 0.24 5.04 10.28
CA THR A 114 0.67 5.68 11.54
C THR A 114 1.31 7.04 11.25
N GLY A 115 0.84 8.09 11.96
CA GLY A 115 1.29 9.47 11.78
C GLY A 115 0.71 10.18 10.55
N ILE A 116 -0.13 9.48 9.74
CA ILE A 116 -0.89 10.06 8.62
C ILE A 116 -2.35 10.18 9.02
N TYR A 117 -2.97 9.10 9.51
CA TYR A 117 -4.36 9.08 9.95
C TYR A 117 -4.49 8.67 11.40
N SER A 118 -5.38 9.35 12.14
CA SER A 118 -5.65 9.06 13.55
C SER A 118 -6.27 7.67 13.78
N HIS A 119 -6.93 7.10 12.75
CA HIS A 119 -7.57 5.79 12.78
C HIS A 119 -6.68 4.65 12.28
N ALA A 120 -5.37 4.86 12.13
CA ALA A 120 -4.44 3.86 11.62
C ALA A 120 -4.52 2.54 12.43
N GLY A 121 -4.84 1.43 11.76
CA GLY A 121 -5.01 0.11 12.37
C GLY A 121 -6.30 -0.10 13.15
N CYS A 122 -7.28 0.79 12.99
CA CYS A 122 -8.58 0.69 13.63
C CYS A 122 -9.69 0.44 12.59
N LEU A 123 -10.67 -0.36 12.95
CA LEU A 123 -11.94 -0.39 12.23
C LEU A 123 -12.71 0.88 12.57
N ARG A 124 -13.45 1.42 11.60
CA ARG A 124 -14.32 2.57 11.84
C ARG A 124 -15.46 2.20 12.78
N ASP A 125 -15.90 3.16 13.55
CA ASP A 125 -17.01 3.06 14.53
C ASP A 125 -18.29 3.79 14.08
N TYR A 126 -18.32 4.29 12.83
CA TYR A 126 -19.46 4.97 12.20
C TYR A 126 -19.76 4.41 10.82
N ASN A 127 -21.03 4.52 10.40
CA ASN A 127 -21.43 4.10 9.06
C ASN A 127 -21.03 5.14 8.03
N ILE A 128 -20.59 4.67 6.86
CA ILE A 128 -20.21 5.52 5.73
C ILE A 128 -21.00 5.16 4.49
N THR A 129 -21.19 6.18 3.66
CA THR A 129 -21.65 6.05 2.27
C THR A 129 -20.71 6.84 1.39
N LYS A 130 -20.50 6.40 0.16
CA LYS A 130 -19.65 7.09 -0.81
C LYS A 130 -20.30 7.08 -2.19
N LYS A 131 -20.24 8.21 -2.88
CA LYS A 131 -20.56 8.25 -4.31
C LYS A 131 -19.34 7.85 -5.10
N GLU A 132 -19.47 6.82 -5.92
CA GLU A 132 -18.36 6.32 -6.72
C GLU A 132 -18.50 6.79 -8.18
N TRP A 133 -17.45 7.42 -8.68
CA TRP A 133 -17.42 7.90 -10.07
C TRP A 133 -17.54 6.76 -11.09
N VAL A 134 -16.95 5.60 -10.80
CA VAL A 134 -17.03 4.39 -11.64
C VAL A 134 -18.45 3.83 -11.77
N LEU A 135 -19.35 4.21 -10.85
CA LEU A 135 -20.76 3.85 -10.84
C LEU A 135 -21.66 5.03 -11.30
N ASN A 136 -21.12 5.95 -12.09
CA ASN A 136 -21.81 7.15 -12.55
C ASN A 136 -22.39 8.00 -11.40
N GLY A 137 -21.71 8.03 -10.26
CA GLY A 137 -22.11 8.78 -9.08
C GLY A 137 -23.18 8.09 -8.21
N ALA A 138 -23.51 6.83 -8.46
CA ALA A 138 -24.37 6.08 -7.57
C ALA A 138 -23.73 5.93 -6.18
N THR A 139 -24.57 5.95 -5.14
CA THR A 139 -24.13 5.81 -3.76
C THR A 139 -23.93 4.34 -3.42
N VAL A 140 -22.74 4.02 -2.88
CA VAL A 140 -22.44 2.71 -2.29
C VAL A 140 -22.70 2.77 -0.79
N LEU A 141 -23.46 1.81 -0.30
CA LEU A 141 -23.64 1.55 1.12
C LEU A 141 -22.57 0.54 1.56
N TYR A 142 -21.70 0.97 2.44
CA TYR A 142 -20.72 0.07 3.04
C TYR A 142 -21.33 -0.74 4.19
N GLY A 143 -20.75 -1.89 4.52
CA GLY A 143 -21.16 -2.69 5.66
C GLY A 143 -21.26 -1.88 6.96
N SER A 144 -22.18 -2.29 7.84
CA SER A 144 -22.38 -1.62 9.14
C SER A 144 -21.10 -1.60 9.98
N ALA A 145 -20.81 -0.47 10.61
CA ALA A 145 -19.64 -0.32 11.49
C ALA A 145 -19.64 -1.35 12.64
N THR A 146 -20.81 -1.67 13.17
CA THR A 146 -20.98 -2.64 14.27
C THR A 146 -20.68 -4.08 13.87
N GLU A 147 -20.76 -4.40 12.59
CA GLU A 147 -20.56 -5.75 12.06
C GLU A 147 -19.20 -5.96 11.40
N LEU A 148 -18.44 -4.88 11.18
CA LEU A 148 -17.17 -4.95 10.42
C LEU A 148 -16.19 -5.99 10.97
N ARG A 149 -16.06 -6.12 12.28
CA ARG A 149 -15.14 -7.11 12.86
C ARG A 149 -15.61 -8.53 12.57
N ALA A 150 -16.90 -8.81 12.77
CA ALA A 150 -17.46 -10.13 12.50
C ALA A 150 -17.38 -10.48 11.02
N THR A 151 -17.68 -9.51 10.14
CA THR A 151 -17.53 -9.66 8.69
C THR A 151 -16.08 -9.97 8.30
N LEU A 152 -15.12 -9.20 8.81
CA LEU A 152 -13.70 -9.42 8.54
C LEU A 152 -13.24 -10.81 9.01
N GLU A 153 -13.63 -11.24 10.21
CA GLU A 153 -13.30 -12.57 10.73
C GLU A 153 -13.94 -13.69 9.89
N TYR A 154 -15.17 -13.50 9.44
CA TYR A 154 -15.87 -14.43 8.56
C TYR A 154 -15.15 -14.54 7.21
N ASP A 155 -14.90 -13.42 6.52
CA ASP A 155 -14.27 -13.39 5.20
C ASP A 155 -12.89 -14.06 5.22
N PHE A 156 -12.03 -13.73 6.21
CA PHE A 156 -10.74 -14.38 6.37
C PHE A 156 -10.86 -15.89 6.70
N SER A 157 -11.91 -16.29 7.42
CA SER A 157 -12.17 -17.71 7.71
C SER A 157 -12.59 -18.48 6.46
N GLU A 158 -13.44 -17.90 5.62
CA GLU A 158 -13.87 -18.52 4.37
C GLU A 158 -12.71 -18.59 3.36
N GLU A 159 -11.94 -17.51 3.24
CA GLU A 159 -10.81 -17.46 2.33
C GLU A 159 -9.71 -18.49 2.67
N LYS A 160 -9.48 -18.77 3.95
CA LYS A 160 -8.57 -19.84 4.39
C LYS A 160 -8.98 -21.23 3.94
N LYS A 161 -10.26 -21.45 3.69
CA LYS A 161 -10.80 -22.75 3.21
C LYS A 161 -10.73 -22.86 1.70
N PHE A 162 -10.54 -21.72 1.02
CA PHE A 162 -10.51 -21.66 -0.44
C PHE A 162 -9.24 -22.27 -1.03
N SER A 163 -9.38 -23.01 -2.13
CA SER A 163 -8.25 -23.67 -2.78
C SER A 163 -7.92 -23.04 -4.13
N TYR A 164 -6.74 -22.47 -4.25
CA TYR A 164 -6.21 -21.89 -5.48
C TYR A 164 -5.57 -22.89 -6.46
N LYS A 165 -5.41 -24.16 -6.05
CA LYS A 165 -4.54 -25.14 -6.73
C LYS A 165 -4.89 -25.44 -8.18
N SER A 166 -6.16 -25.31 -8.57
CA SER A 166 -6.63 -25.63 -9.93
C SER A 166 -7.09 -24.42 -10.74
N LEU A 167 -6.89 -23.20 -10.19
CA LEU A 167 -7.36 -21.98 -10.82
C LEU A 167 -6.33 -21.38 -11.76
N SER A 168 -6.79 -20.85 -12.90
CA SER A 168 -5.99 -19.97 -13.73
C SER A 168 -5.73 -18.63 -13.05
N MET A 169 -4.70 -17.89 -13.48
CA MET A 169 -4.41 -16.56 -12.98
C MET A 169 -5.62 -15.62 -13.07
N THR A 170 -6.40 -15.68 -14.15
CA THR A 170 -7.60 -14.86 -14.32
C THR A 170 -8.68 -15.19 -13.28
N GLU A 171 -8.86 -16.45 -12.95
CA GLU A 171 -9.82 -16.87 -11.93
C GLU A 171 -9.35 -16.44 -10.54
N ILE A 172 -8.05 -16.55 -10.24
CA ILE A 172 -7.45 -16.06 -8.99
C ILE A 172 -7.69 -14.55 -8.84
N ILE A 173 -7.35 -13.77 -9.86
CA ILE A 173 -7.56 -12.31 -9.85
C ILE A 173 -9.04 -11.96 -9.64
N ARG A 174 -9.93 -12.65 -10.35
CA ARG A 174 -11.37 -12.45 -10.20
C ARG A 174 -11.85 -12.77 -8.78
N HIS A 175 -11.41 -13.89 -8.22
CA HIS A 175 -11.77 -14.28 -6.86
C HIS A 175 -11.28 -13.23 -5.84
N LEU A 176 -9.99 -12.83 -5.91
CA LEU A 176 -9.43 -11.81 -5.02
C LEU A 176 -10.07 -10.42 -5.15
N ALA A 177 -10.66 -10.11 -6.30
CA ALA A 177 -11.40 -8.86 -6.49
C ALA A 177 -12.76 -8.85 -5.79
N PHE A 178 -13.28 -10.04 -5.41
CA PHE A 178 -14.51 -10.18 -4.62
C PHE A 178 -14.26 -10.37 -3.12
N PHE A 179 -13.07 -10.80 -2.75
CA PHE A 179 -12.63 -10.89 -1.36
C PHE A 179 -12.34 -9.50 -0.79
#